data_40f7fe7a332cc60a7c7a2854adad2f22
#
_entry.id   40f7fe7a332cc60a7c7a2854adad2f22
#
_cell.length_a   1.000
_cell.length_b   1.000
_cell.length_c   1.000
_cell.angle_alpha   90.00
_cell.angle_beta   90.00
_cell.angle_gamma   90.00
#
_symmetry.space_group_name_H-M   'P 1'
#
loop_
_entity.id
_entity.type
_entity.pdbx_description
1 polymer ?
#
loop_
_entity_poly.entity_id
_entity_poly.type
_entity_poly.pdbx_seq_one_letter_code
_entity_poly.pdbx_strand_id
1 'polypeptide(L)'
;MCYRGIENWWGNVWQWCDGINIKADWNPWIADHGFESDKFESPYWDTGLTLPNDIGYISDIYTSPDWAFLPKAKSGSSSEYFCDYYYEATGNRVLRFGGYWTYGGLAGPWSWSGIISSSGANLALGGRLLYIP
;
A
#
# COMPACT_ATOMS: atom_id res chain seq x y z
N MET A 1 15.86 -5.33 -10.54
CA MET A 1 14.78 -6.31 -10.78
C MET A 1 13.87 -5.80 -11.88
N CYS A 2 13.43 -6.64 -12.79
CA CYS A 2 12.49 -6.29 -13.86
C CYS A 2 11.38 -7.35 -13.94
N TYR A 3 10.12 -6.92 -13.97
CA TYR A 3 8.97 -7.79 -14.15
C TYR A 3 8.04 -7.19 -15.22
N ARG A 4 7.83 -7.92 -16.31
CA ARG A 4 7.02 -7.50 -17.46
C ARG A 4 7.37 -6.08 -17.97
N GLY A 5 8.66 -5.75 -18.01
CA GLY A 5 9.15 -4.44 -18.45
C GLY A 5 9.12 -3.34 -17.37
N ILE A 6 8.62 -3.62 -16.17
CA ILE A 6 8.66 -2.68 -15.05
C ILE A 6 9.92 -2.96 -14.24
N GLU A 7 10.83 -2.01 -14.22
CA GLU A 7 12.06 -2.10 -13.43
C GLU A 7 11.83 -1.66 -11.98
N ASN A 8 12.54 -2.30 -11.05
CA ASN A 8 12.54 -1.93 -9.63
C ASN A 8 11.14 -1.81 -9.02
N TRP A 9 10.26 -2.79 -9.30
CA TRP A 9 8.90 -2.80 -8.77
C TRP A 9 8.87 -2.74 -7.24
N TRP A 10 9.78 -3.45 -6.56
CA TRP A 10 9.91 -3.40 -5.09
C TRP A 10 11.38 -3.35 -4.66
N GLY A 11 11.64 -2.97 -3.40
CA GLY A 11 12.96 -3.01 -2.77
C GLY A 11 13.92 -1.88 -3.19
N ASN A 12 13.49 -0.90 -3.96
CA ASN A 12 14.30 0.26 -4.34
C ASN A 12 13.79 1.54 -3.66
N VAL A 13 12.60 2.00 -4.05
CA VAL A 13 11.89 3.10 -3.38
C VAL A 13 10.45 2.69 -3.15
N TRP A 14 9.83 3.19 -2.10
CA TRP A 14 8.40 3.05 -1.89
C TRP A 14 7.66 3.66 -3.08
N GLN A 15 6.68 2.93 -3.61
CA GLN A 15 5.81 3.40 -4.68
C GLN A 15 4.51 3.93 -4.09
N TRP A 16 4.14 5.16 -4.43
CA TRP A 16 2.81 5.67 -4.12
C TRP A 16 1.73 4.89 -4.85
N CYS A 17 0.62 4.69 -4.17
CA CYS A 17 -0.57 4.06 -4.72
C CYS A 17 -1.67 5.12 -4.82
N ASP A 18 -1.87 5.67 -6.02
CA ASP A 18 -2.97 6.60 -6.26
C ASP A 18 -4.32 5.89 -6.20
N GLY A 19 -5.34 6.61 -5.79
CA GLY A 19 -6.70 6.10 -5.69
C GLY A 19 -6.98 5.26 -4.45
N ILE A 20 -6.07 5.20 -3.47
CA ILE A 20 -6.33 4.53 -2.19
C ILE A 20 -6.00 5.47 -1.03
N ASN A 21 -7.02 5.91 -0.32
CA ASN A 21 -6.90 6.68 0.92
C ASN A 21 -7.32 5.79 2.11
N ILE A 22 -6.58 5.84 3.19
CA ILE A 22 -6.90 5.14 4.44
C ILE A 22 -7.45 6.15 5.43
N LYS A 23 -8.67 5.94 5.88
CA LYS A 23 -9.32 6.75 6.90
C LYS A 23 -8.76 6.42 8.30
N ALA A 24 -8.96 7.32 9.26
CA ALA A 24 -8.43 7.18 10.62
C ALA A 24 -8.90 5.91 11.38
N ASP A 25 -9.94 5.24 10.90
CA ASP A 25 -10.48 3.97 11.40
C ASP A 25 -9.96 2.74 10.63
N TRP A 26 -8.84 2.90 9.87
CA TRP A 26 -8.23 1.88 9.01
C TRP A 26 -9.10 1.37 7.87
N ASN A 27 -10.16 2.10 7.53
CA ASN A 27 -11.02 1.78 6.40
C ASN A 27 -10.39 2.35 5.11
N PRO A 28 -10.09 1.52 4.10
CA PRO A 28 -9.62 1.98 2.81
C PRO A 28 -10.77 2.48 1.94
N TRP A 29 -10.61 3.67 1.40
CA TRP A 29 -11.47 4.29 0.40
C TRP A 29 -10.75 4.29 -0.94
N ILE A 30 -11.41 3.90 -2.00
CA ILE A 30 -10.81 3.63 -3.30
C ILE A 30 -11.50 4.44 -4.39
N ALA A 31 -10.72 4.88 -5.37
CA ALA A 31 -11.21 5.53 -6.59
C ALA A 31 -10.47 5.00 -7.81
N ASP A 32 -11.12 4.99 -8.95
CA ASP A 32 -10.56 4.66 -10.26
C ASP A 32 -10.23 5.90 -11.12
N HIS A 33 -10.64 7.07 -10.67
CA HIS A 33 -10.37 8.37 -11.31
C HIS A 33 -10.48 9.52 -10.30
N GLY A 34 -10.08 10.73 -10.72
CA GLY A 34 -10.21 11.92 -9.88
C GLY A 34 -9.44 11.84 -8.58
N PHE A 35 -8.21 11.33 -8.63
CA PHE A 35 -7.39 11.04 -7.46
C PHE A 35 -7.09 12.30 -6.66
N GLU A 36 -7.49 12.29 -5.39
CA GLU A 36 -7.25 13.36 -4.42
C GLU A 36 -6.86 12.73 -3.08
N SER A 37 -5.89 13.32 -2.41
CA SER A 37 -5.46 12.85 -1.09
C SER A 37 -6.49 13.23 -0.02
N ASP A 38 -6.62 12.36 0.98
CA ASP A 38 -7.49 12.56 2.15
C ASP A 38 -8.98 12.76 1.82
N LYS A 39 -9.42 12.29 0.64
CA LYS A 39 -10.80 12.36 0.20
C LYS A 39 -11.56 11.08 0.55
N PHE A 40 -12.71 11.24 1.22
CA PHE A 40 -13.57 10.16 1.69
C PHE A 40 -15.03 10.40 1.28
N GLU A 41 -15.21 10.79 0.03
CA GLU A 41 -16.48 11.02 -0.66
C GLU A 41 -16.26 10.82 -2.17
N SER A 42 -17.31 10.83 -2.96
CA SER A 42 -17.23 10.67 -4.42
C SER A 42 -16.13 11.55 -5.06
N PRO A 43 -15.27 10.99 -5.97
CA PRO A 43 -15.39 9.69 -6.63
C PRO A 43 -14.84 8.48 -5.83
N TYR A 44 -14.33 8.69 -4.62
CA TYR A 44 -13.93 7.59 -3.75
C TYR A 44 -15.15 6.87 -3.17
N TRP A 45 -15.07 5.55 -3.05
CA TRP A 45 -16.08 4.74 -2.39
C TRP A 45 -15.50 3.96 -1.21
N ASP A 46 -16.34 3.77 -0.21
CA ASP A 46 -16.03 2.97 0.96
C ASP A 46 -15.97 1.48 0.57
N THR A 47 -14.87 0.82 0.86
CA THR A 47 -14.71 -0.62 0.61
C THR A 47 -15.43 -1.49 1.63
N GLY A 48 -15.83 -0.94 2.77
CA GLY A 48 -16.36 -1.70 3.91
C GLY A 48 -15.33 -2.60 4.58
N LEU A 49 -14.04 -2.48 4.23
CA LEU A 49 -12.96 -3.27 4.81
C LEU A 49 -12.33 -2.54 6.00
N THR A 50 -11.60 -3.29 6.81
CA THR A 50 -10.74 -2.74 7.86
C THR A 50 -9.36 -3.36 7.71
N LEU A 51 -8.34 -2.52 7.49
CA LEU A 51 -6.95 -2.95 7.47
C LEU A 51 -6.47 -3.27 8.89
N PRO A 52 -5.41 -4.09 9.06
CA PRO A 52 -4.81 -4.31 10.38
C PRO A 52 -4.40 -2.98 11.01
N ASN A 53 -4.70 -2.82 12.29
CA ASN A 53 -4.40 -1.62 13.08
C ASN A 53 -3.09 -1.73 13.86
N ASP A 54 -2.16 -2.51 13.37
CA ASP A 54 -0.86 -2.78 13.96
C ASP A 54 0.12 -3.25 12.87
N ILE A 55 1.40 -3.21 13.13
CA ILE A 55 2.48 -3.58 12.19
C ILE A 55 2.83 -5.06 12.30
N GLY A 56 3.32 -5.65 11.23
CA GLY A 56 3.77 -7.06 11.23
C GLY A 56 3.88 -7.68 9.85
N TYR A 57 4.29 -8.94 9.79
CA TYR A 57 4.32 -9.69 8.55
C TYR A 57 2.91 -10.11 8.13
N ILE A 58 2.60 -9.90 6.86
CA ILE A 58 1.28 -10.21 6.29
C ILE A 58 1.07 -11.73 6.26
N SER A 59 -0.08 -12.18 6.75
CA SER A 59 -0.49 -13.58 6.74
C SER A 59 -1.74 -13.84 5.90
N ASP A 60 -2.53 -12.81 5.60
CA ASP A 60 -3.72 -12.91 4.77
C ASP A 60 -3.97 -11.59 4.04
N ILE A 61 -4.65 -11.66 2.89
CA ILE A 61 -4.97 -10.50 2.06
C ILE A 61 -6.44 -10.50 1.64
N TYR A 62 -7.01 -9.31 1.51
CA TYR A 62 -8.22 -9.10 0.73
C TYR A 62 -7.86 -9.05 -0.75
N THR A 63 -8.72 -9.58 -1.59
CA THR A 63 -8.57 -9.54 -3.06
C THR A 63 -9.84 -9.05 -3.73
N SER A 64 -9.71 -8.28 -4.78
CA SER A 64 -10.81 -7.81 -5.62
C SER A 64 -10.31 -7.51 -7.04
N PRO A 65 -11.13 -7.69 -8.06
CA PRO A 65 -10.80 -7.23 -9.41
C PRO A 65 -10.68 -5.69 -9.50
N ASP A 66 -11.35 -4.95 -8.61
CA ASP A 66 -11.40 -3.49 -8.66
C ASP A 66 -10.14 -2.82 -8.06
N TRP A 67 -9.48 -3.47 -7.09
CA TRP A 67 -8.34 -2.89 -6.37
C TRP A 67 -7.21 -3.87 -6.07
N ALA A 68 -7.16 -5.00 -6.77
CA ALA A 68 -6.14 -6.04 -6.67
C ALA A 68 -6.08 -6.69 -5.28
N PHE A 69 -5.25 -6.21 -4.36
CA PHE A 69 -5.10 -6.80 -3.03
C PHE A 69 -4.75 -5.75 -1.98
N LEU A 70 -5.21 -5.99 -0.75
CA LEU A 70 -4.92 -5.17 0.43
C LEU A 70 -4.60 -6.08 1.63
N PRO A 71 -3.78 -5.64 2.60
CA PRO A 71 -3.50 -6.41 3.81
C PRO A 71 -4.77 -6.69 4.61
N LYS A 72 -4.96 -7.96 5.04
CA LYS A 72 -6.11 -8.39 5.84
C LYS A 72 -5.70 -8.84 7.24
N ALA A 73 -4.58 -9.56 7.36
CA ALA A 73 -4.05 -10.01 8.64
C ALA A 73 -2.52 -9.97 8.66
N LYS A 74 -1.93 -9.86 9.86
CA LYS A 74 -0.49 -9.64 10.07
C LYS A 74 0.14 -10.63 11.06
N SER A 75 -0.29 -11.88 11.07
CA SER A 75 0.24 -12.94 11.94
C SER A 75 1.32 -13.81 11.29
N GLY A 76 1.91 -13.36 10.19
CA GLY A 76 2.98 -14.04 9.48
C GLY A 76 4.35 -13.88 10.14
N SER A 77 5.38 -14.37 9.48
CA SER A 77 6.78 -14.23 9.85
C SER A 77 7.66 -13.98 8.62
N SER A 78 8.96 -13.77 8.83
CA SER A 78 9.91 -13.59 7.73
C SER A 78 10.12 -14.83 6.85
N SER A 79 9.56 -15.97 7.22
CA SER A 79 9.69 -17.26 6.52
C SER A 79 8.36 -17.97 6.29
N GLU A 80 7.25 -17.37 6.69
CA GLU A 80 5.91 -17.96 6.58
C GLU A 80 4.93 -16.98 5.94
N TYR A 81 4.00 -17.51 5.16
CA TYR A 81 3.00 -16.76 4.40
C TYR A 81 3.63 -15.86 3.32
N PHE A 82 3.31 -14.57 3.31
CA PHE A 82 3.81 -13.63 2.29
C PHE A 82 5.24 -13.14 2.56
N CYS A 83 5.76 -13.28 3.79
CA CYS A 83 7.08 -12.84 4.24
C CYS A 83 7.36 -11.33 4.11
N ASP A 84 6.40 -10.56 3.67
CA ASP A 84 6.49 -9.12 3.47
C ASP A 84 5.85 -8.37 4.64
N TYR A 85 6.36 -7.16 4.92
CA TYR A 85 6.00 -6.43 6.12
C TYR A 85 4.97 -5.34 5.84
N TYR A 86 4.00 -5.22 6.75
CA TYR A 86 2.99 -4.18 6.76
C TYR A 86 3.28 -3.15 7.85
N TYR A 87 3.20 -1.88 7.47
CA TYR A 87 3.38 -0.74 8.36
C TYR A 87 2.12 0.12 8.38
N GLU A 88 1.68 0.51 9.58
CA GLU A 88 0.55 1.42 9.74
C GLU A 88 0.81 2.48 10.81
N ALA A 89 0.00 3.56 10.80
CA ALA A 89 -0.10 4.56 11.84
C ALA A 89 -1.52 5.13 11.88
N THR A 90 -1.91 5.66 13.02
CA THR A 90 -3.22 6.29 13.22
C THR A 90 -3.39 7.57 12.39
N GLY A 91 -4.65 7.90 12.06
CA GLY A 91 -5.02 9.09 11.28
C GLY A 91 -5.21 8.79 9.79
N ASN A 92 -5.60 9.81 9.03
CA ASN A 92 -5.73 9.67 7.59
C ASN A 92 -4.37 9.46 6.94
N ARG A 93 -4.28 8.45 6.05
CA ARG A 93 -3.04 8.04 5.41
C ARG A 93 -3.24 7.76 3.93
N VAL A 94 -2.16 7.81 3.19
CA VAL A 94 -2.07 7.31 1.82
C VAL A 94 -1.25 6.03 1.82
N LEU A 95 -1.58 5.13 0.91
CA LEU A 95 -0.94 3.83 0.84
C LEU A 95 0.25 3.88 -0.13
N ARG A 96 1.31 3.17 0.24
CA ARG A 96 2.48 2.92 -0.61
C ARG A 96 2.89 1.46 -0.48
N PHE A 97 3.57 0.93 -1.48
CA PHE A 97 3.95 -0.48 -1.52
C PHE A 97 5.40 -0.68 -1.95
N GLY A 98 5.89 -1.92 -1.77
CA GLY A 98 7.14 -2.42 -2.32
C GLY A 98 8.36 -2.32 -1.40
N GLY A 99 8.37 -1.45 -0.40
CA GLY A 99 9.55 -1.22 0.45
C GLY A 99 10.66 -0.43 -0.26
N TYR A 100 11.78 -0.19 0.43
CA TYR A 100 12.93 0.52 -0.15
C TYR A 100 14.26 -0.16 0.25
N TRP A 101 15.37 0.30 -0.34
CA TRP A 101 16.67 -0.38 -0.35
C TRP A 101 17.24 -0.78 1.02
N THR A 102 16.87 -0.12 2.13
CA THR A 102 17.37 -0.48 3.46
C THR A 102 16.53 -1.55 4.17
N TYR A 103 15.38 -1.92 3.62
CA TYR A 103 14.44 -2.84 4.28
C TYR A 103 14.79 -4.32 4.13
N GLY A 104 15.71 -4.67 3.21
CA GLY A 104 16.14 -6.05 3.02
C GLY A 104 14.96 -7.01 2.86
N GLY A 105 14.89 -8.02 3.68
CA GLY A 105 13.83 -9.03 3.67
C GLY A 105 12.44 -8.55 4.12
N LEU A 106 12.28 -7.28 4.51
CA LEU A 106 10.97 -6.68 4.82
C LEU A 106 10.31 -6.09 3.57
N ALA A 107 11.08 -5.89 2.50
CA ALA A 107 10.61 -5.34 1.23
C ALA A 107 10.19 -6.46 0.28
N GLY A 108 9.05 -6.30 -0.38
CA GLY A 108 8.56 -7.23 -1.37
C GLY A 108 7.28 -6.73 -2.04
N PRO A 109 6.74 -7.48 -3.01
CA PRO A 109 5.56 -7.07 -3.76
C PRO A 109 4.29 -6.93 -2.89
N TRP A 110 4.27 -7.59 -1.73
CA TRP A 110 3.16 -7.56 -0.78
C TRP A 110 3.42 -6.62 0.40
N SER A 111 4.58 -5.93 0.42
CA SER A 111 4.90 -4.96 1.47
C SER A 111 4.08 -3.68 1.28
N TRP A 112 3.28 -3.35 2.29
CA TRP A 112 2.44 -2.17 2.30
C TRP A 112 2.77 -1.24 3.47
N SER A 113 2.60 0.05 3.27
CA SER A 113 2.80 1.03 4.33
C SER A 113 1.81 2.18 4.26
N GLY A 114 1.03 2.35 5.33
CA GLY A 114 0.11 3.44 5.60
C GLY A 114 0.59 4.38 6.71
N ILE A 115 1.90 4.55 6.91
CA ILE A 115 2.42 5.41 8.00
C ILE A 115 2.58 6.88 7.61
N ILE A 116 2.53 7.21 6.32
CA ILE A 116 2.77 8.57 5.83
C ILE A 116 1.45 9.25 5.49
N SER A 117 1.34 10.52 5.86
CA SER A 117 0.27 11.41 5.38
C SER A 117 0.51 11.79 3.91
N SER A 118 -0.52 12.30 3.26
CA SER A 118 -0.48 12.77 1.87
C SER A 118 0.60 13.82 1.58
N SER A 119 1.00 14.60 2.58
CA SER A 119 2.07 15.61 2.49
C SER A 119 3.49 15.06 2.71
N GLY A 120 3.62 13.76 2.98
CA GLY A 120 4.92 13.14 3.27
C GLY A 120 5.82 13.09 2.05
N ALA A 121 7.09 13.48 2.20
CA ALA A 121 8.10 13.43 1.16
C ALA A 121 9.46 13.02 1.73
N ASN A 122 10.15 12.12 1.08
CA ASN A 122 11.54 11.78 1.38
C ASN A 122 12.23 11.07 0.18
N LEU A 123 13.54 10.87 0.29
CA LEU A 123 14.35 10.24 -0.77
C LEU A 123 13.97 8.77 -1.08
N ALA A 124 13.26 8.12 -0.18
CA ALA A 124 12.82 6.72 -0.35
C ALA A 124 11.40 6.60 -0.93
N LEU A 125 10.83 7.70 -1.43
CA LEU A 125 9.51 7.74 -2.05
C LEU A 125 9.62 8.02 -3.54
N GLY A 126 8.87 7.29 -4.34
CA GLY A 126 8.77 7.48 -5.77
C GLY A 126 7.35 7.28 -6.27
N GLY A 127 7.09 7.71 -7.48
CA GLY A 127 5.85 7.49 -8.22
C GLY A 127 6.16 7.02 -9.62
N ARG A 128 5.21 6.32 -10.22
CA ARG A 128 5.25 5.92 -11.63
C ARG A 128 3.94 6.30 -12.28
N LEU A 129 4.04 6.77 -13.50
CA LEU A 129 2.89 6.91 -14.35
C LEU A 129 2.59 5.56 -15.02
N LEU A 130 1.34 5.14 -14.94
CA LEU A 130 0.81 4.03 -15.72
C LEU A 130 -0.04 4.62 -16.85
N TYR A 131 0.31 4.31 -18.08
CA TYR A 131 -0.53 4.58 -19.24
C TYR A 131 -1.24 3.28 -19.64
N ILE A 132 -2.55 3.33 -19.65
CA ILE A 132 -3.42 2.26 -20.20
C ILE A 132 -3.99 2.83 -21.49
N PRO A 133 -3.62 2.27 -22.64
CA PRO A 133 -4.11 2.74 -23.96
C PRO A 133 -5.60 2.51 -24.15
#